data_7891803d9f191562244809bd9d4953f7
#
_entry.id   7891803d9f191562244809bd9d4953f7
#
_cell.length_a   1.000
_cell.length_b   1.000
_cell.length_c   1.000
_cell.angle_alpha   90.00
_cell.angle_beta   90.00
_cell.angle_gamma   90.00
#
_symmetry.space_group_name_H-M   'P 1'
#
loop_
_entity.id
_entity.type
_entity.pdbx_description
1 polymer ?
#
loop_
_entity_poly.entity_id
_entity_poly.type
_entity_poly.pdbx_seq_one_letter_code
_entity_poly.pdbx_strand_id
1 'polypeptide(L)'
;MLLASGHHAVMRIIAVLIAAVRALNLTRLTNQELLRLLFGSNADYHAYEASLHPLFSTSGGALQKRGAAARELVTRWLHEELHQRSLLAKPAAVEEYLRLYFSGREHESFVVLFLDAQNHLISVEELFRGTLTQTAVYPREILKVALHHNAAGVIFAHNHPSGMAHPSTADRRLTETLQKALDLVDIKVLDHFIVAGRSALSFAERGWL
;
A
#
# COMPACT_ATOMS: atom_id res chain seq x y z
N MET A 1 39.43 33.08 -9.64
CA MET A 1 38.17 33.42 -10.30
C MET A 1 37.68 32.35 -11.30
N LEU A 2 37.97 31.08 -11.06
CA LEU A 2 37.66 29.95 -11.99
C LEU A 2 36.72 28.87 -11.42
N LEU A 3 36.23 29.01 -10.18
CA LEU A 3 35.35 28.01 -9.55
C LEU A 3 33.84 28.34 -9.64
N ALA A 4 33.47 29.56 -10.07
CA ALA A 4 32.05 29.95 -10.17
C ALA A 4 31.38 29.52 -11.50
N SER A 5 32.13 29.22 -12.56
CA SER A 5 31.56 28.88 -13.88
C SER A 5 31.07 27.42 -13.94
N GLY A 6 31.67 26.50 -13.19
CA GLY A 6 31.29 25.09 -13.18
C GLY A 6 29.94 24.85 -12.50
N HIS A 7 29.67 25.57 -11.42
CA HIS A 7 28.39 25.43 -10.69
C HIS A 7 27.18 25.87 -11.50
N HIS A 8 27.31 26.96 -12.28
CA HIS A 8 26.26 27.45 -13.17
C HIS A 8 25.98 26.51 -14.36
N ALA A 9 27.02 25.86 -14.87
CA ALA A 9 26.85 24.87 -15.96
C ALA A 9 26.14 23.60 -15.45
N VAL A 10 26.52 23.09 -14.28
CA VAL A 10 25.87 21.93 -13.65
C VAL A 10 24.41 22.22 -13.30
N MET A 11 24.13 23.39 -12.71
CA MET A 11 22.74 23.81 -12.43
C MET A 11 21.88 24.00 -13.68
N ARG A 12 22.47 24.48 -14.78
CA ARG A 12 21.77 24.54 -16.08
C ARG A 12 21.48 23.16 -16.64
N ILE A 13 22.41 22.22 -16.56
CA ILE A 13 22.21 20.84 -17.01
C ILE A 13 21.12 20.18 -16.17
N ILE A 14 21.15 20.35 -14.84
CA ILE A 14 20.12 19.84 -13.93
C ILE A 14 18.74 20.47 -14.24
N ALA A 15 18.68 21.78 -14.48
CA ALA A 15 17.44 22.47 -14.84
C ALA A 15 16.89 21.99 -16.20
N VAL A 16 17.75 21.76 -17.19
CA VAL A 16 17.36 21.19 -18.49
C VAL A 16 16.89 19.75 -18.37
N LEU A 17 17.56 18.93 -17.52
CA LEU A 17 17.14 17.57 -17.21
C LEU A 17 15.79 17.55 -16.49
N ILE A 18 15.57 18.42 -15.50
CA ILE A 18 14.29 18.56 -14.80
C ILE A 18 13.19 19.03 -15.75
N ALA A 19 13.48 19.99 -16.65
CA ALA A 19 12.52 20.45 -17.66
C ALA A 19 12.22 19.35 -18.70
N ALA A 20 13.22 18.57 -19.12
CA ALA A 20 13.03 17.44 -20.02
C ALA A 20 12.23 16.30 -19.36
N VAL A 21 12.46 16.01 -18.07
CA VAL A 21 11.66 15.04 -17.31
C VAL A 21 10.23 15.53 -17.10
N ARG A 22 10.02 16.85 -16.89
CA ARG A 22 8.67 17.45 -16.83
C ARG A 22 7.97 17.46 -18.19
N ALA A 23 8.72 17.53 -19.29
CA ALA A 23 8.18 17.46 -20.65
C ALA A 23 7.88 16.02 -21.10
N LEU A 24 8.47 14.99 -20.44
CA LEU A 24 8.13 13.61 -20.69
C LEU A 24 6.74 13.33 -20.09
N ASN A 25 5.75 13.18 -20.97
CA ASN A 25 4.44 12.72 -20.54
C ASN A 25 4.51 11.20 -20.27
N LEU A 26 4.94 10.85 -19.04
CA LEU A 26 5.18 9.46 -18.63
C LEU A 26 3.95 8.56 -18.81
N THR A 27 2.75 9.15 -18.81
CA THR A 27 1.49 8.41 -18.98
C THR A 27 1.29 7.88 -20.41
N ARG A 28 2.06 8.37 -21.38
CA ARG A 28 2.03 7.91 -22.78
C ARG A 28 3.09 6.89 -23.13
N LEU A 29 4.02 6.65 -22.20
CA LEU A 29 5.09 5.69 -22.42
C LEU A 29 4.58 4.26 -22.25
N THR A 30 5.10 3.38 -23.08
CA THR A 30 4.89 1.93 -22.94
C THR A 30 5.58 1.39 -21.69
N ASN A 31 5.17 0.21 -21.24
CA ASN A 31 5.84 -0.47 -20.13
C ASN A 31 7.34 -0.63 -20.38
N GLN A 32 7.75 -0.97 -21.59
CA GLN A 32 9.16 -1.11 -21.96
C GLN A 32 9.93 0.19 -21.84
N GLU A 33 9.38 1.30 -22.28
CA GLU A 33 10.01 2.62 -22.20
C GLU A 33 10.16 3.05 -20.74
N LEU A 34 9.14 2.85 -19.92
CA LEU A 34 9.22 3.11 -18.48
C LEU A 34 10.27 2.25 -17.78
N LEU A 35 10.35 0.95 -18.12
CA LEU A 35 11.35 0.05 -17.55
C LEU A 35 12.77 0.42 -18.00
N ARG A 36 12.97 0.88 -19.25
CA ARG A 36 14.26 1.39 -19.71
C ARG A 36 14.69 2.66 -18.97
N LEU A 37 13.75 3.54 -18.66
CA LEU A 37 14.03 4.75 -17.85
C LEU A 37 14.44 4.38 -16.42
N LEU A 38 13.75 3.42 -15.80
CA LEU A 38 13.99 3.05 -14.40
C LEU A 38 15.23 2.16 -14.22
N PHE A 39 15.47 1.23 -15.14
CA PHE A 39 16.45 0.14 -14.94
C PHE A 39 17.55 0.13 -15.98
N GLY A 40 17.53 1.07 -16.94
CA GLY A 40 18.51 1.17 -18.03
C GLY A 40 18.15 0.33 -19.25
N SER A 41 18.87 0.57 -20.35
CA SER A 41 18.59 -0.03 -21.67
C SER A 41 19.16 -1.44 -21.88
N ASN A 42 19.95 -1.96 -20.94
CA ASN A 42 20.73 -3.19 -21.13
C ASN A 42 19.98 -4.50 -20.88
N ALA A 43 18.69 -4.45 -20.63
CA ALA A 43 17.86 -5.65 -20.42
C ALA A 43 16.74 -5.73 -21.44
N ASP A 44 16.33 -6.98 -21.75
CA ASP A 44 15.15 -7.24 -22.57
C ASP A 44 13.88 -7.11 -21.71
N TYR A 45 13.01 -6.18 -22.09
CA TYR A 45 11.75 -5.90 -21.40
C TYR A 45 10.51 -6.38 -22.18
N HIS A 46 10.66 -7.14 -23.26
CA HIS A 46 9.54 -7.62 -24.07
C HIS A 46 8.53 -8.44 -23.25
N ALA A 47 9.02 -9.23 -22.29
CA ALA A 47 8.15 -10.04 -21.42
C ALA A 47 7.20 -9.19 -20.54
N TYR A 48 7.44 -7.89 -20.40
CA TYR A 48 6.65 -6.97 -19.55
C TYR A 48 5.74 -6.05 -20.34
N GLU A 49 5.65 -6.18 -21.66
CA GLU A 49 4.83 -5.33 -22.52
C GLU A 49 3.33 -5.47 -22.20
N ALA A 50 2.87 -6.71 -22.07
CA ALA A 50 1.47 -7.02 -21.77
C ALA A 50 1.14 -6.94 -20.27
N SER A 51 2.10 -7.20 -19.38
CA SER A 51 1.88 -7.22 -17.94
C SER A 51 3.15 -6.94 -17.16
N LEU A 52 3.05 -6.06 -16.17
CA LEU A 52 4.12 -5.78 -15.21
C LEU A 52 4.11 -6.76 -14.02
N HIS A 53 3.10 -7.63 -13.91
CA HIS A 53 2.96 -8.54 -12.77
C HIS A 53 4.21 -9.41 -12.50
N PRO A 54 4.87 -10.00 -13.51
CA PRO A 54 6.08 -10.79 -13.27
C PRO A 54 7.27 -9.98 -12.73
N LEU A 55 7.29 -8.65 -12.96
CA LEU A 55 8.34 -7.77 -12.43
C LEU A 55 8.30 -7.66 -10.91
N PHE A 56 7.09 -7.72 -10.34
CA PHE A 56 6.86 -7.55 -8.91
C PHE A 56 6.76 -8.87 -8.14
N SER A 57 7.06 -9.99 -8.78
CA SER A 57 7.17 -11.30 -8.12
C SER A 57 8.34 -11.30 -7.13
N THR A 58 8.15 -11.96 -5.99
CA THR A 58 9.17 -12.08 -4.94
C THR A 58 10.26 -13.10 -5.29
N SER A 59 10.01 -14.00 -6.25
CA SER A 59 10.96 -15.01 -6.75
C SER A 59 11.48 -14.60 -8.12
N GLY A 60 12.81 -14.42 -8.25
CA GLY A 60 13.37 -14.12 -9.57
C GLY A 60 14.78 -13.52 -9.55
N GLY A 61 15.25 -13.14 -10.74
CA GLY A 61 16.57 -12.59 -10.98
C GLY A 61 16.75 -11.12 -10.53
N ALA A 62 17.80 -10.49 -11.03
CA ALA A 62 18.16 -9.11 -10.66
C ALA A 62 17.06 -8.09 -11.01
N LEU A 63 16.31 -8.29 -12.09
CA LEU A 63 15.25 -7.37 -12.51
C LEU A 63 14.05 -7.42 -11.56
N GLN A 64 13.64 -8.61 -11.12
CA GLN A 64 12.57 -8.79 -10.15
C GLN A 64 12.92 -8.18 -8.78
N LYS A 65 14.18 -8.31 -8.36
CA LYS A 65 14.68 -7.65 -7.13
C LYS A 65 14.58 -6.12 -7.24
N ARG A 66 14.91 -5.55 -8.40
CA ARG A 66 14.76 -4.10 -8.64
C ARG A 66 13.29 -3.68 -8.68
N GLY A 67 12.43 -4.48 -9.30
CA GLY A 67 10.97 -4.25 -9.29
C GLY A 67 10.40 -4.28 -7.87
N ALA A 68 10.78 -5.27 -7.06
CA ALA A 68 10.39 -5.35 -5.66
C ALA A 68 10.87 -4.14 -4.84
N ALA A 69 12.10 -3.68 -5.07
CA ALA A 69 12.63 -2.47 -4.41
C ALA A 69 11.88 -1.20 -4.85
N ALA A 70 11.55 -1.07 -6.14
CA ALA A 70 10.76 0.06 -6.63
C ALA A 70 9.36 0.07 -6.00
N ARG A 71 8.70 -1.10 -5.90
CA ARG A 71 7.42 -1.24 -5.21
C ARG A 71 7.53 -0.83 -3.76
N GLU A 72 8.54 -1.29 -3.04
CA GLU A 72 8.77 -0.96 -1.64
C GLU A 72 8.95 0.56 -1.44
N LEU A 73 9.70 1.24 -2.32
CA LEU A 73 9.86 2.70 -2.26
C LEU A 73 8.52 3.42 -2.43
N VAL A 74 7.68 3.00 -3.38
CA VAL A 74 6.34 3.59 -3.57
C VAL A 74 5.44 3.29 -2.37
N THR A 75 5.52 2.09 -1.78
CA THR A 75 4.76 1.75 -0.56
C THR A 75 5.17 2.66 0.60
N ARG A 76 6.46 2.90 0.81
CA ARG A 76 6.95 3.82 1.86
C ARG A 76 6.52 5.25 1.61
N TRP A 77 6.61 5.71 0.38
CA TRP A 77 6.15 7.04 0.01
C TRP A 77 4.65 7.23 0.29
N LEU A 78 3.81 6.28 -0.11
CA LEU A 78 2.37 6.32 0.21
C LEU A 78 2.12 6.26 1.72
N HIS A 79 2.91 5.47 2.45
CA HIS A 79 2.83 5.42 3.92
C HIS A 79 3.17 6.77 4.55
N GLU A 80 4.20 7.47 4.08
CA GLU A 80 4.53 8.83 4.52
C GLU A 80 3.39 9.82 4.22
N GLU A 81 2.77 9.74 3.04
CA GLU A 81 1.60 10.56 2.68
C GLU A 81 0.40 10.33 3.62
N LEU A 82 0.19 9.08 4.06
CA LEU A 82 -0.90 8.74 4.99
C LEU A 82 -0.68 9.32 6.39
N HIS A 83 0.58 9.52 6.83
CA HIS A 83 0.89 10.15 8.12
C HIS A 83 0.64 11.66 8.14
N GLN A 84 0.67 12.32 6.99
CA GLN A 84 0.59 13.78 6.92
C GLN A 84 -0.85 14.32 6.96
N ARG A 85 -1.87 13.48 6.81
CA ARG A 85 -3.28 13.90 6.69
C ARG A 85 -4.23 12.89 7.33
N SER A 86 -5.41 13.38 7.71
CA SER A 86 -6.50 12.49 8.14
C SER A 86 -6.85 11.48 7.04
N LEU A 87 -6.86 10.21 7.38
CA LEU A 87 -7.17 9.11 6.43
C LEU A 87 -8.62 9.20 5.92
N LEU A 88 -9.54 9.68 6.74
CA LEU A 88 -10.94 9.86 6.33
C LEU A 88 -11.11 10.93 5.24
N ALA A 89 -10.16 11.87 5.11
CA ALA A 89 -10.20 12.87 4.05
C ALA A 89 -9.80 12.30 2.66
N LYS A 90 -9.16 11.12 2.61
CA LYS A 90 -8.69 10.49 1.38
C LYS A 90 -8.84 8.95 1.40
N PRO A 91 -10.05 8.40 1.41
CA PRO A 91 -10.26 6.95 1.40
C PRO A 91 -9.55 6.25 0.22
N ALA A 92 -9.51 6.89 -0.95
CA ALA A 92 -8.82 6.37 -2.13
C ALA A 92 -7.30 6.18 -1.91
N ALA A 93 -6.65 7.04 -1.11
CA ALA A 93 -5.22 6.89 -0.81
C ALA A 93 -4.96 5.68 0.12
N VAL A 94 -5.88 5.43 1.06
CA VAL A 94 -5.84 4.21 1.91
C VAL A 94 -5.99 2.97 1.05
N GLU A 95 -6.95 2.97 0.14
CA GLU A 95 -7.18 1.86 -0.79
C GLU A 95 -5.96 1.59 -1.68
N GLU A 96 -5.36 2.64 -2.25
CA GLU A 96 -4.16 2.53 -3.10
C GLU A 96 -2.96 1.98 -2.32
N TYR A 97 -2.73 2.49 -1.10
CA TYR A 97 -1.72 1.98 -0.20
C TYR A 97 -1.93 0.48 0.09
N LEU A 98 -3.15 0.09 0.47
CA LEU A 98 -3.47 -1.30 0.81
C LEU A 98 -3.32 -2.24 -0.39
N ARG A 99 -3.72 -1.81 -1.58
CA ARG A 99 -3.50 -2.58 -2.83
C ARG A 99 -2.02 -2.86 -3.06
N LEU A 100 -1.19 -1.85 -2.86
CA LEU A 100 0.25 -1.99 -3.02
C LEU A 100 0.87 -2.83 -1.91
N TYR A 101 0.44 -2.62 -0.67
CA TYR A 101 0.88 -3.35 0.51
C TYR A 101 0.62 -4.87 0.38
N PHE A 102 -0.54 -5.27 -0.13
CA PHE A 102 -0.91 -6.67 -0.32
C PHE A 102 -0.45 -7.27 -1.66
N SER A 103 0.09 -6.46 -2.56
CA SER A 103 0.51 -6.93 -3.89
C SER A 103 1.56 -8.04 -3.80
N GLY A 104 1.30 -9.16 -4.49
CA GLY A 104 2.20 -10.30 -4.56
C GLY A 104 2.24 -11.18 -3.30
N ARG A 105 1.30 -11.00 -2.36
CA ARG A 105 1.16 -11.87 -1.20
C ARG A 105 0.33 -13.11 -1.56
N GLU A 106 0.88 -14.29 -1.29
CA GLU A 106 0.27 -15.58 -1.60
C GLU A 106 -0.56 -16.16 -0.44
N HIS A 107 -0.51 -15.51 0.72
CA HIS A 107 -1.23 -15.90 1.93
C HIS A 107 -2.16 -14.78 2.38
N GLU A 108 -3.18 -15.12 3.15
CA GLU A 108 -4.01 -14.13 3.81
C GLU A 108 -3.23 -13.46 4.94
N SER A 109 -3.28 -12.13 4.96
CA SER A 109 -2.74 -11.31 6.04
C SER A 109 -3.82 -10.38 6.54
N PHE A 110 -3.97 -10.27 7.86
CA PHE A 110 -4.84 -9.29 8.49
C PHE A 110 -3.99 -8.16 9.07
N VAL A 111 -4.24 -6.97 8.58
CA VAL A 111 -3.50 -5.74 8.88
C VAL A 111 -4.41 -4.76 9.58
N VAL A 112 -3.87 -4.03 10.54
CA VAL A 112 -4.57 -2.96 11.25
C VAL A 112 -3.80 -1.65 11.09
N LEU A 113 -4.49 -0.61 10.66
CA LEU A 113 -4.04 0.76 10.67
C LEU A 113 -4.55 1.39 11.96
N PHE A 114 -3.64 1.84 12.82
CA PHE A 114 -3.95 2.50 14.09
C PHE A 114 -3.93 4.02 13.90
N LEU A 115 -4.96 4.71 14.41
CA LEU A 115 -5.18 6.11 14.15
C LEU A 115 -5.33 6.91 15.46
N ASP A 116 -4.87 8.16 15.43
CA ASP A 116 -5.11 9.12 16.50
C ASP A 116 -6.55 9.70 16.47
N ALA A 117 -6.85 10.59 17.41
CA ALA A 117 -8.16 11.24 17.52
C ALA A 117 -8.50 12.17 16.33
N GLN A 118 -7.52 12.56 15.52
CA GLN A 118 -7.68 13.33 14.29
C GLN A 118 -7.71 12.44 13.04
N ASN A 119 -7.70 11.12 13.24
CA ASN A 119 -7.62 10.10 12.19
C ASN A 119 -6.32 10.17 11.36
N HIS A 120 -5.21 10.62 11.95
CA HIS A 120 -3.89 10.47 11.36
C HIS A 120 -3.34 9.07 11.68
N LEU A 121 -2.57 8.53 10.75
CA LEU A 121 -1.96 7.23 10.92
C LEU A 121 -0.90 7.28 12.02
N ILE A 122 -0.99 6.37 13.00
CA ILE A 122 0.04 6.14 14.01
C ILE A 122 0.96 5.01 13.58
N SER A 123 0.39 3.87 13.20
CA SER A 123 1.12 2.66 12.80
C SER A 123 0.29 1.78 11.87
N VAL A 124 0.97 0.95 11.10
CA VAL A 124 0.37 -0.15 10.31
C VAL A 124 1.03 -1.45 10.74
N GLU A 125 0.24 -2.40 11.21
CA GLU A 125 0.78 -3.68 11.67
C GLU A 125 0.04 -4.88 11.07
N GLU A 126 0.81 -5.86 10.59
CA GLU A 126 0.30 -7.18 10.24
C GLU A 126 0.20 -8.01 11.51
N LEU A 127 -1.01 -8.15 12.04
CA LEU A 127 -1.23 -8.83 13.31
C LEU A 127 -1.48 -10.33 13.16
N PHE A 128 -2.03 -10.75 12.03
CA PHE A 128 -2.32 -12.16 11.78
C PHE A 128 -1.94 -12.54 10.36
N ARG A 129 -1.41 -13.75 10.26
CA ARG A 129 -1.05 -14.39 9.01
C ARG A 129 -1.71 -15.77 8.96
N GLY A 130 -2.59 -15.96 8.00
CA GLY A 130 -3.33 -17.21 7.83
C GLY A 130 -2.80 -18.09 6.73
N THR A 131 -3.33 -19.32 6.69
CA THR A 131 -3.30 -20.19 5.52
C THR A 131 -4.54 -19.92 4.68
N LEU A 132 -4.58 -20.40 3.43
CA LEU A 132 -5.73 -20.25 2.51
C LEU A 132 -7.08 -20.72 3.09
N THR A 133 -7.10 -21.39 4.23
CA THR A 133 -8.29 -21.99 4.82
C THR A 133 -8.64 -21.53 6.23
N GLN A 134 -7.70 -20.90 6.96
CA GLN A 134 -7.96 -20.45 8.35
C GLN A 134 -7.03 -19.30 8.74
N THR A 135 -7.62 -18.14 9.05
CA THR A 135 -6.95 -17.04 9.76
C THR A 135 -7.69 -16.82 11.07
N ALA A 136 -7.06 -17.17 12.19
CA ALA A 136 -7.65 -16.90 13.51
C ALA A 136 -7.24 -15.50 13.96
N VAL A 137 -8.14 -14.53 13.84
CA VAL A 137 -7.95 -13.17 14.36
C VAL A 137 -8.54 -13.10 15.76
N TYR A 138 -7.71 -12.81 16.76
CA TYR A 138 -8.12 -12.74 18.15
C TYR A 138 -8.34 -11.30 18.60
N PRO A 139 -9.58 -10.91 19.00
CA PRO A 139 -9.89 -9.54 19.43
C PRO A 139 -8.95 -9.03 20.54
N ARG A 140 -8.59 -9.87 21.49
CA ARG A 140 -7.66 -9.50 22.60
C ARG A 140 -6.29 -9.03 22.10
N GLU A 141 -5.76 -9.61 21.01
CA GLU A 141 -4.47 -9.21 20.48
C GLU A 141 -4.56 -7.85 19.78
N ILE A 142 -5.66 -7.59 19.03
CA ILE A 142 -5.92 -6.28 18.44
C ILE A 142 -6.08 -5.23 19.54
N LEU A 143 -6.86 -5.49 20.58
CA LEU A 143 -7.05 -4.59 21.73
C LEU A 143 -5.71 -4.22 22.39
N LYS A 144 -4.85 -5.21 22.67
CA LYS A 144 -3.54 -4.98 23.26
C LYS A 144 -2.70 -4.00 22.44
N VAL A 145 -2.64 -4.21 21.12
CA VAL A 145 -1.84 -3.37 20.23
C VAL A 145 -2.48 -2.00 20.07
N ALA A 146 -3.81 -1.90 19.95
CA ALA A 146 -4.53 -0.64 19.87
C ALA A 146 -4.31 0.25 21.13
N LEU A 147 -4.37 -0.36 22.31
CA LEU A 147 -4.08 0.34 23.58
C LEU A 147 -2.59 0.71 23.69
N HIS A 148 -1.68 -0.15 23.23
CA HIS A 148 -0.24 0.16 23.20
C HIS A 148 0.06 1.40 22.33
N HIS A 149 -0.61 1.54 21.19
CA HIS A 149 -0.48 2.71 20.31
C HIS A 149 -1.29 3.91 20.79
N ASN A 150 -2.07 3.79 21.86
CA ASN A 150 -3.00 4.82 22.29
C ASN A 150 -3.92 5.27 21.14
N ALA A 151 -4.38 4.32 20.33
CA ALA A 151 -5.20 4.57 19.17
C ALA A 151 -6.62 5.00 19.57
N ALA A 152 -7.18 5.99 18.90
CA ALA A 152 -8.58 6.40 19.02
C ALA A 152 -9.47 5.75 17.96
N GLY A 153 -8.86 5.28 16.85
CA GLY A 153 -9.56 4.58 15.78
C GLY A 153 -8.68 3.55 15.10
N VAL A 154 -9.32 2.64 14.38
CA VAL A 154 -8.64 1.65 13.56
C VAL A 154 -9.32 1.48 12.21
N ILE A 155 -8.53 1.12 11.20
CA ILE A 155 -9.01 0.57 9.94
C ILE A 155 -8.44 -0.84 9.82
N PHE A 156 -9.30 -1.80 9.55
CA PHE A 156 -8.90 -3.17 9.25
C PHE A 156 -8.66 -3.35 7.76
N ALA A 157 -7.76 -4.24 7.42
CA ALA A 157 -7.59 -4.70 6.05
C ALA A 157 -7.12 -6.15 6.02
N HIS A 158 -7.62 -6.91 5.05
CA HIS A 158 -7.06 -8.21 4.74
C HIS A 158 -7.11 -8.45 3.22
N ASN A 159 -6.24 -9.34 2.75
CA ASN A 159 -6.22 -9.71 1.35
C ASN A 159 -6.85 -11.08 1.13
N HIS A 160 -7.49 -11.22 -0.03
CA HIS A 160 -7.93 -12.51 -0.57
C HIS A 160 -7.03 -12.94 -1.74
N PRO A 161 -6.09 -13.87 -1.54
CA PRO A 161 -5.24 -14.39 -2.62
C PRO A 161 -6.04 -15.05 -3.75
N SER A 162 -7.28 -15.48 -3.47
CA SER A 162 -8.20 -16.03 -4.48
C SER A 162 -8.60 -15.05 -5.59
N GLY A 163 -8.33 -13.76 -5.42
CA GLY A 163 -8.68 -12.70 -6.37
C GLY A 163 -10.12 -12.19 -6.30
N MET A 164 -10.92 -12.64 -5.33
CA MET A 164 -12.30 -12.19 -5.13
C MET A 164 -12.42 -11.30 -3.90
N ALA A 165 -12.76 -10.01 -4.07
CA ALA A 165 -12.93 -9.05 -2.98
C ALA A 165 -14.31 -9.15 -2.28
N HIS A 166 -15.02 -10.26 -2.42
CA HIS A 166 -16.29 -10.48 -1.73
C HIS A 166 -16.07 -10.94 -0.30
N PRO A 167 -16.68 -10.27 0.71
CA PRO A 167 -16.58 -10.68 2.09
C PRO A 167 -17.30 -12.02 2.32
N SER A 168 -16.65 -12.91 3.04
CA SER A 168 -17.28 -14.11 3.57
C SER A 168 -18.20 -13.77 4.75
N THR A 169 -19.03 -14.70 5.14
CA THR A 169 -19.81 -14.58 6.38
C THR A 169 -18.89 -14.48 7.61
N ALA A 170 -17.71 -15.12 7.56
CA ALA A 170 -16.73 -15.06 8.62
C ALA A 170 -16.13 -13.66 8.75
N ASP A 171 -15.81 -12.98 7.64
CA ASP A 171 -15.27 -11.61 7.64
C ASP A 171 -16.26 -10.63 8.27
N ARG A 172 -17.53 -10.73 7.92
CA ARG A 172 -18.60 -9.90 8.52
C ARG A 172 -18.72 -10.11 10.03
N ARG A 173 -18.78 -11.38 10.47
CA ARG A 173 -18.85 -11.73 11.90
C ARG A 173 -17.60 -11.28 12.66
N LEU A 174 -16.44 -11.41 12.05
CA LEU A 174 -15.19 -10.94 12.63
C LEU A 174 -15.23 -9.42 12.83
N THR A 175 -15.63 -8.67 11.80
CA THR A 175 -15.73 -7.21 11.87
C THR A 175 -16.69 -6.78 12.99
N GLU A 176 -17.88 -7.36 13.06
CA GLU A 176 -18.84 -7.08 14.14
C GLU A 176 -18.28 -7.41 15.53
N THR A 177 -17.55 -8.52 15.64
CA THR A 177 -16.93 -8.93 16.93
C THR A 177 -15.85 -7.97 17.35
N LEU A 178 -14.99 -7.54 16.42
CA LEU A 178 -13.91 -6.60 16.67
C LEU A 178 -14.47 -5.21 17.00
N GLN A 179 -15.48 -4.76 16.29
CA GLN A 179 -16.18 -3.49 16.57
C GLN A 179 -16.70 -3.46 17.99
N LYS A 180 -17.49 -4.48 18.40
CA LYS A 180 -18.00 -4.58 19.77
C LYS A 180 -16.90 -4.61 20.83
N ALA A 181 -15.79 -5.29 20.56
CA ALA A 181 -14.68 -5.38 21.51
C ALA A 181 -13.94 -4.04 21.66
N LEU A 182 -13.75 -3.29 20.57
CA LEU A 182 -13.04 -2.02 20.58
C LEU A 182 -13.93 -0.88 21.11
N ASP A 183 -15.24 -0.93 20.88
CA ASP A 183 -16.21 0.02 21.46
C ASP A 183 -16.18 0.02 22.99
N LEU A 184 -15.85 -1.11 23.65
CA LEU A 184 -15.73 -1.19 25.11
C LEU A 184 -14.59 -0.34 25.69
N VAL A 185 -13.64 0.06 24.84
CA VAL A 185 -12.48 0.87 25.22
C VAL A 185 -12.39 2.17 24.42
N ASP A 186 -13.53 2.62 23.90
CA ASP A 186 -13.69 3.87 23.14
C ASP A 186 -12.81 3.97 21.87
N ILE A 187 -12.45 2.85 21.25
CA ILE A 187 -11.70 2.80 19.99
C ILE A 187 -12.67 2.50 18.85
N LYS A 188 -12.74 3.40 17.86
CA LYS A 188 -13.68 3.29 16.73
C LYS A 188 -13.12 2.45 15.59
N VAL A 189 -13.92 1.54 15.06
CA VAL A 189 -13.64 0.90 13.76
C VAL A 189 -14.18 1.81 12.66
N LEU A 190 -13.29 2.39 11.85
CA LEU A 190 -13.64 3.37 10.83
C LEU A 190 -13.90 2.73 9.47
N ASP A 191 -13.20 1.64 9.15
CA ASP A 191 -13.44 0.86 7.94
C ASP A 191 -12.87 -0.55 8.07
N HIS A 192 -13.26 -1.42 7.13
CA HIS A 192 -12.65 -2.72 6.89
C HIS A 192 -12.53 -2.94 5.37
N PHE A 193 -11.29 -3.02 4.89
CA PHE A 193 -11.00 -3.25 3.48
C PHE A 193 -10.72 -4.72 3.19
N ILE A 194 -11.31 -5.24 2.11
CA ILE A 194 -10.91 -6.52 1.53
C ILE A 194 -10.20 -6.25 0.22
N VAL A 195 -8.94 -6.66 0.11
CA VAL A 195 -8.12 -6.44 -1.08
C VAL A 195 -7.91 -7.74 -1.83
N ALA A 196 -8.27 -7.76 -3.11
CA ALA A 196 -8.12 -8.93 -3.97
C ALA A 196 -7.54 -8.50 -5.32
N GLY A 197 -6.25 -8.72 -5.51
CA GLY A 197 -5.53 -8.28 -6.70
C GLY A 197 -5.63 -6.76 -6.90
N ARG A 198 -6.32 -6.34 -7.96
CA ARG A 198 -6.53 -4.92 -8.30
C ARG A 198 -7.79 -4.32 -7.67
N SER A 199 -8.62 -5.14 -7.06
CA SER A 199 -9.89 -4.71 -6.47
C SER A 199 -9.73 -4.54 -4.96
N ALA A 200 -10.38 -3.53 -4.40
CA ALA A 200 -10.59 -3.40 -2.98
C ALA A 200 -12.07 -3.11 -2.72
N LEU A 201 -12.56 -3.54 -1.57
CA LEU A 201 -13.92 -3.33 -1.12
C LEU A 201 -13.86 -2.74 0.27
N SER A 202 -14.53 -1.62 0.49
CA SER A 202 -14.72 -0.97 1.78
C SER A 202 -16.06 -1.37 2.39
N PHE A 203 -16.06 -1.74 3.67
CA PHE A 203 -17.29 -2.01 4.42
C PHE A 203 -18.04 -0.73 4.73
N ALA A 204 -17.33 0.36 5.04
CA ALA A 204 -17.94 1.66 5.31
C ALA A 204 -18.69 2.20 4.08
N GLU A 205 -18.09 2.14 2.89
CA GLU A 205 -18.76 2.55 1.64
C GLU A 205 -19.99 1.71 1.31
N ARG A 206 -20.05 0.47 1.81
CA ARG A 206 -21.20 -0.44 1.65
C ARG A 206 -22.26 -0.27 2.73
N GLY A 207 -22.01 0.56 3.75
CA GLY A 207 -22.89 0.72 4.89
C GLY A 207 -23.01 -0.53 5.77
N TRP A 208 -21.88 -1.26 5.93
CA TRP A 208 -21.83 -2.51 6.73
C TRP A 208 -21.10 -2.33 8.07
N LEU A 209 -20.74 -1.08 8.39
CA LEU A 209 -20.18 -0.67 9.68
C LEU A 209 -21.13 0.24 10.43
#